data_23ea6f0761b67d41ecd28123ce610d89
#
_entry.id   23ea6f0761b67d41ecd28123ce610d89
#
_cell.length_a   1.000
_cell.length_b   1.000
_cell.length_c   1.000
_cell.angle_alpha   90.00
_cell.angle_beta   90.00
_cell.angle_gamma   90.00
#
_symmetry.space_group_name_H-M   'P 1'
#
loop_
_entity.id
_entity.type
_entity.pdbx_description
1 polymer ?
#
loop_
_entity_poly.entity_id
_entity_poly.type
_entity_poly.pdbx_seq_one_letter_code
_entity_poly.pdbx_strand_id
1 'polypeptide(L)'
;MDLRLPCLRWNWAHLVSMLVGMLNGPTALAEGLDLHGQATWIWQSKPAFFAPYSGPHSLSNLQEKSYSFTSTVSAGWRAGPNTEIYLNPEVVQGMPLSGLLGLGGLTNGELQKTAGAKPVTYLARAFVRHTWSSEQDPGDDVDLQPAGFNQLSARYPTHCWVLSVGQLSVSDVFDLNRFAHDARTQFLNWSFLTHGAYDFAADARGYSQGISVERYLGDWVWRWGRFKVPRESNGLALDNQWMSHFGDQIEMQHDH
;
A
#
# COMPACT_ATOMS: atom_id res chain seq x y z
N MET A 1 -52.91 -20.62 4.25
CA MET A 1 -52.80 -19.18 3.95
C MET A 1 -51.32 -18.90 3.79
N ASP A 2 -50.81 -19.24 2.58
CA ASP A 2 -49.36 -19.19 2.25
C ASP A 2 -48.98 -17.78 1.84
N LEU A 3 -48.22 -17.11 2.70
CA LEU A 3 -47.56 -15.84 2.40
C LEU A 3 -46.22 -16.11 1.73
N ARG A 4 -46.22 -16.29 0.40
CA ARG A 4 -45.00 -16.26 -0.39
C ARG A 4 -44.63 -14.81 -0.62
N LEU A 5 -43.56 -14.35 0.06
CA LEU A 5 -42.93 -13.07 -0.23
C LEU A 5 -42.27 -13.12 -1.62
N PRO A 6 -42.48 -12.12 -2.47
CA PRO A 6 -41.84 -12.08 -3.77
C PRO A 6 -40.33 -11.90 -3.59
N CYS A 7 -39.55 -12.78 -4.22
CA CYS A 7 -38.09 -12.63 -4.34
C CYS A 7 -37.78 -11.31 -5.04
N LEU A 8 -37.30 -10.35 -4.28
CA LEU A 8 -36.68 -9.16 -4.82
C LEU A 8 -35.39 -9.63 -5.54
N ARG A 9 -35.45 -9.76 -6.85
CA ARG A 9 -34.25 -9.91 -7.69
C ARG A 9 -33.50 -8.59 -7.63
N TRP A 10 -32.58 -8.49 -6.70
CA TRP A 10 -31.57 -7.46 -6.73
C TRP A 10 -30.60 -7.77 -7.87
N ASN A 11 -30.73 -7.00 -8.94
CA ASN A 11 -29.84 -7.06 -10.07
C ASN A 11 -28.55 -6.32 -9.70
N TRP A 12 -27.63 -7.02 -9.05
CA TRP A 12 -26.31 -6.54 -8.72
C TRP A 12 -25.41 -6.56 -9.98
N ALA A 13 -25.74 -5.73 -10.96
CA ALA A 13 -24.84 -5.49 -12.10
C ALA A 13 -23.84 -4.41 -11.73
N HIS A 14 -23.08 -4.60 -10.66
CA HIS A 14 -21.90 -3.80 -10.39
C HIS A 14 -20.71 -4.49 -11.05
N LEU A 15 -20.46 -4.20 -12.32
CA LEU A 15 -19.22 -4.58 -12.99
C LEU A 15 -18.09 -3.73 -12.40
N VAL A 16 -17.40 -4.28 -11.40
CA VAL A 16 -16.04 -3.88 -11.06
C VAL A 16 -15.14 -4.63 -12.05
N SER A 17 -14.72 -3.96 -13.11
CA SER A 17 -13.71 -4.52 -14.01
C SER A 17 -12.35 -4.13 -13.46
N MET A 18 -11.62 -5.08 -12.90
CA MET A 18 -10.25 -4.93 -12.44
C MET A 18 -9.33 -5.60 -13.47
N LEU A 19 -8.54 -4.82 -14.18
CA LEU A 19 -7.47 -5.34 -15.02
C LEU A 19 -6.16 -5.16 -14.25
N VAL A 20 -5.65 -6.26 -13.69
CA VAL A 20 -4.32 -6.31 -13.07
C VAL A 20 -3.37 -6.95 -14.08
N GLY A 21 -2.50 -6.14 -14.65
CA GLY A 21 -1.37 -6.64 -15.45
C GLY A 21 -0.12 -6.69 -14.59
N MET A 22 0.35 -7.89 -14.27
CA MET A 22 1.66 -8.10 -13.67
C MET A 22 2.63 -8.48 -14.80
N LEU A 23 3.61 -7.64 -15.07
CA LEU A 23 4.73 -7.99 -15.92
C LEU A 23 5.78 -8.67 -15.04
N ASN A 24 5.60 -9.96 -14.81
CA ASN A 24 6.58 -10.80 -14.15
C ASN A 24 7.47 -11.45 -15.23
N GLY A 25 8.55 -10.78 -15.56
CA GLY A 25 9.63 -11.37 -16.34
C GLY A 25 10.94 -11.12 -15.60
N PRO A 26 11.74 -12.15 -15.27
CA PRO A 26 13.08 -11.92 -14.78
C PRO A 26 13.93 -11.40 -15.95
N THR A 27 14.01 -10.08 -16.08
CA THR A 27 15.08 -9.48 -16.87
C THR A 27 16.28 -9.36 -15.95
N ALA A 28 17.17 -10.35 -16.02
CA ALA A 28 18.50 -10.24 -15.42
C ALA A 28 19.27 -9.14 -16.17
N LEU A 29 19.09 -7.88 -15.74
CA LEU A 29 19.69 -6.71 -16.41
C LEU A 29 21.10 -6.38 -15.91
N ALA A 30 21.56 -6.95 -14.86
CA ALA A 30 22.94 -6.96 -14.34
C ALA A 30 22.95 -7.84 -13.09
N GLU A 31 24.09 -8.36 -12.68
CA GLU A 31 24.18 -9.02 -11.38
C GLU A 31 23.69 -8.08 -10.27
N GLY A 32 22.61 -8.46 -9.57
CA GLY A 32 22.06 -7.71 -8.45
C GLY A 32 20.98 -6.67 -8.75
N LEU A 33 20.53 -6.47 -10.00
CA LEU A 33 19.39 -5.61 -10.35
C LEU A 33 18.15 -6.47 -10.64
N ASP A 34 17.03 -6.11 -10.02
CA ASP A 34 15.75 -6.74 -10.24
C ASP A 34 14.66 -5.67 -10.53
N LEU A 35 13.77 -5.96 -11.48
CA LEU A 35 12.73 -5.04 -11.93
C LEU A 35 11.38 -5.73 -11.92
N HIS A 36 10.42 -5.11 -11.25
CA HIS A 36 9.01 -5.50 -11.27
C HIS A 36 8.14 -4.35 -11.75
N GLY A 37 7.04 -4.67 -12.42
CA GLY A 37 6.07 -3.69 -12.87
C GLY A 37 4.65 -4.11 -12.49
N GLN A 38 3.82 -3.15 -12.10
CA GLN A 38 2.40 -3.33 -11.87
C GLN A 38 1.63 -2.20 -12.53
N ALA A 39 0.53 -2.53 -13.20
CA ALA A 39 -0.43 -1.56 -13.69
C ALA A 39 -1.83 -2.01 -13.30
N THR A 40 -2.61 -1.13 -12.69
CA THR A 40 -3.96 -1.43 -12.22
C THR A 40 -4.94 -0.39 -12.73
N TRP A 41 -5.97 -0.84 -13.43
CA TRP A 41 -7.09 -0.03 -13.87
C TRP A 41 -8.35 -0.48 -13.14
N ILE A 42 -9.00 0.44 -12.45
CA ILE A 42 -10.25 0.20 -11.73
C ILE A 42 -11.32 1.12 -12.30
N TRP A 43 -12.43 0.53 -12.70
CA TRP A 43 -13.60 1.27 -13.13
C TRP A 43 -14.77 0.97 -12.21
N GLN A 44 -15.50 2.00 -11.78
CA GLN A 44 -16.65 1.89 -10.90
C GLN A 44 -17.83 2.67 -11.47
N SER A 45 -19.03 2.16 -11.27
CA SER A 45 -20.28 2.84 -11.61
C SER A 45 -21.24 2.74 -10.44
N LYS A 46 -21.87 3.85 -10.14
CA LYS A 46 -22.93 3.98 -9.13
C LYS A 46 -24.21 4.39 -9.84
N PRO A 47 -25.31 3.63 -9.73
CA PRO A 47 -26.62 4.07 -10.21
C PRO A 47 -27.13 5.27 -9.42
N ALA A 48 -28.14 5.96 -9.95
CA ALA A 48 -28.92 6.90 -9.17
C ALA A 48 -29.68 6.15 -8.05
N PHE A 49 -29.85 6.79 -6.92
CA PHE A 49 -30.58 6.22 -5.79
C PHE A 49 -31.40 7.32 -5.07
N PHE A 50 -32.43 6.90 -4.36
CA PHE A 50 -33.20 7.82 -3.51
C PHE A 50 -32.39 8.12 -2.24
N ALA A 51 -32.18 9.42 -1.97
CA ALA A 51 -31.55 9.90 -0.74
C ALA A 51 -32.53 10.85 -0.01
N PRO A 52 -32.90 10.55 1.24
CA PRO A 52 -33.70 11.50 2.06
C PRO A 52 -32.96 12.81 2.32
N TYR A 53 -31.64 12.75 2.31
CA TYR A 53 -30.74 13.90 2.43
C TYR A 53 -29.73 13.90 1.29
N SER A 54 -29.52 15.05 0.65
CA SER A 54 -28.44 15.30 -0.29
C SER A 54 -27.96 16.74 -0.08
N GLY A 55 -26.72 16.91 0.33
CA GLY A 55 -26.16 18.22 0.67
C GLY A 55 -24.64 18.25 0.57
N PRO A 56 -24.01 19.34 1.03
CA PRO A 56 -22.55 19.46 1.06
C PRO A 56 -21.94 18.26 1.77
N HIS A 57 -20.84 17.76 1.21
CA HIS A 57 -20.07 16.61 1.74
C HIS A 57 -20.81 15.26 1.75
N SER A 58 -21.98 15.13 1.09
CA SER A 58 -22.63 13.84 0.91
C SER A 58 -22.27 13.19 -0.42
N LEU A 59 -22.43 11.86 -0.47
CA LEU A 59 -22.41 11.11 -1.73
C LEU A 59 -23.55 11.63 -2.62
N SER A 60 -23.27 11.97 -3.88
CA SER A 60 -24.27 12.37 -4.86
C SER A 60 -25.33 11.25 -5.03
N ASN A 61 -26.61 11.61 -5.11
CA ASN A 61 -27.68 10.66 -5.39
C ASN A 61 -27.88 10.40 -6.89
N LEU A 62 -27.14 11.08 -7.76
CA LEU A 62 -27.16 10.89 -9.22
C LEU A 62 -26.33 9.69 -9.64
N GLN A 63 -26.55 9.21 -10.86
CA GLN A 63 -25.66 8.22 -11.48
C GLN A 63 -24.28 8.82 -11.71
N GLU A 64 -23.24 8.09 -11.33
CA GLU A 64 -21.86 8.49 -11.52
C GLU A 64 -20.99 7.33 -12.02
N LYS A 65 -19.91 7.69 -12.72
CA LYS A 65 -18.86 6.79 -13.14
C LYS A 65 -17.53 7.29 -12.59
N SER A 66 -16.66 6.38 -12.22
CA SER A 66 -15.36 6.64 -11.61
C SER A 66 -14.33 5.69 -12.20
N TYR A 67 -13.09 6.11 -12.23
CA TYR A 67 -11.96 5.24 -12.53
C TYR A 67 -10.71 5.68 -11.79
N SER A 68 -9.81 4.75 -11.56
CA SER A 68 -8.42 5.01 -11.21
C SER A 68 -7.49 4.19 -12.09
N PHE A 69 -6.33 4.76 -12.37
CA PHE A 69 -5.22 4.08 -13.00
C PHE A 69 -3.97 4.35 -12.18
N THR A 70 -3.27 3.29 -11.82
CA THR A 70 -1.99 3.34 -11.12
C THR A 70 -1.01 2.41 -11.82
N SER A 71 0.22 2.88 -12.04
CA SER A 71 1.30 2.08 -12.61
C SER A 71 2.58 2.34 -11.84
N THR A 72 3.18 1.30 -11.32
CA THR A 72 4.38 1.36 -10.48
C THR A 72 5.46 0.45 -11.07
N VAL A 73 6.67 0.96 -11.16
CA VAL A 73 7.87 0.16 -11.40
C VAL A 73 8.64 0.06 -10.09
N SER A 74 9.05 -1.15 -9.72
CA SER A 74 9.94 -1.39 -8.58
C SER A 74 11.30 -1.82 -9.11
N ALA A 75 12.32 -1.01 -8.87
CA ALA A 75 13.72 -1.32 -9.16
C ALA A 75 14.44 -1.60 -7.85
N GLY A 76 14.93 -2.83 -7.68
CA GLY A 76 15.75 -3.27 -6.55
C GLY A 76 17.18 -3.53 -6.99
N TRP A 77 18.14 -3.00 -6.26
CA TRP A 77 19.56 -3.20 -6.54
C TRP A 77 20.33 -3.63 -5.29
N ARG A 78 21.12 -4.69 -5.42
CA ARG A 78 22.01 -5.19 -4.37
C ARG A 78 23.33 -4.42 -4.39
N ALA A 79 23.45 -3.42 -3.52
CA ALA A 79 24.62 -2.55 -3.41
C ALA A 79 25.78 -3.20 -2.64
N GLY A 80 25.53 -4.31 -1.94
CA GLY A 80 26.51 -5.07 -1.17
C GLY A 80 25.90 -6.37 -0.64
N PRO A 81 26.66 -7.21 0.05
CA PRO A 81 26.17 -8.51 0.51
C PRO A 81 24.86 -8.43 1.31
N ASN A 82 24.71 -7.40 2.13
CA ASN A 82 23.59 -7.22 3.04
C ASN A 82 22.88 -5.88 2.84
N THR A 83 23.16 -5.16 1.74
CA THR A 83 22.60 -3.82 1.48
C THR A 83 21.86 -3.81 0.17
N GLU A 84 20.64 -3.34 0.22
CA GLU A 84 19.71 -3.26 -0.90
C GLU A 84 19.21 -1.83 -1.05
N ILE A 85 19.01 -1.38 -2.28
CA ILE A 85 18.47 -0.05 -2.61
C ILE A 85 17.24 -0.25 -3.48
N TYR A 86 16.16 0.46 -3.17
CA TYR A 86 14.90 0.36 -3.89
C TYR A 86 14.44 1.73 -4.37
N LEU A 87 13.94 1.77 -5.62
CA LEU A 87 13.36 2.95 -6.25
C LEU A 87 12.05 2.58 -6.95
N ASN A 88 10.95 3.25 -6.59
CA ASN A 88 9.64 2.98 -7.16
C ASN A 88 9.01 4.26 -7.73
N PRO A 89 9.27 4.62 -9.00
CA PRO A 89 8.46 5.62 -9.69
C PRO A 89 7.04 5.08 -9.91
N GLU A 90 6.06 5.97 -9.70
CA GLU A 90 4.64 5.65 -9.84
C GLU A 90 3.93 6.72 -10.66
N VAL A 91 3.02 6.30 -11.53
CA VAL A 91 2.09 7.15 -12.28
C VAL A 91 0.68 6.88 -11.78
N VAL A 92 -0.08 7.94 -11.49
CA VAL A 92 -1.46 7.85 -11.02
C VAL A 92 -2.35 8.83 -11.76
N GLN A 93 -3.58 8.42 -12.02
CA GLN A 93 -4.66 9.29 -12.48
C GLN A 93 -6.02 8.71 -12.08
N GLY A 94 -7.05 9.54 -12.00
CA GLY A 94 -8.40 9.04 -11.72
C GLY A 94 -9.46 10.11 -11.60
N MET A 95 -10.70 9.67 -11.67
CA MET A 95 -11.89 10.48 -11.44
C MET A 95 -12.72 9.82 -10.33
N PRO A 96 -12.83 10.45 -9.16
CA PRO A 96 -13.54 9.86 -8.02
C PRO A 96 -15.07 9.97 -8.16
N LEU A 97 -15.81 9.14 -7.43
CA LEU A 97 -17.22 9.35 -7.18
C LEU A 97 -17.41 10.56 -6.26
N SER A 98 -18.37 11.43 -6.60
CA SER A 98 -18.75 12.62 -5.82
C SER A 98 -17.58 13.51 -5.40
N GLY A 99 -16.49 13.55 -6.19
CA GLY A 99 -15.30 14.34 -5.87
C GLY A 99 -14.60 13.93 -4.56
N LEU A 100 -14.64 12.67 -4.17
CA LEU A 100 -14.18 12.12 -2.87
C LEU A 100 -15.04 12.58 -1.67
N LEU A 101 -16.19 13.17 -1.89
CA LEU A 101 -17.06 13.62 -0.79
C LEU A 101 -17.86 12.47 -0.18
N GLY A 102 -18.05 12.52 1.14
CA GLY A 102 -18.79 11.53 1.90
C GLY A 102 -18.32 10.10 1.62
N LEU A 103 -19.25 9.19 1.41
CA LEU A 103 -18.95 7.78 1.09
C LEU A 103 -18.21 7.61 -0.26
N GLY A 104 -18.23 8.62 -1.14
CA GLY A 104 -17.47 8.63 -2.38
C GLY A 104 -15.95 8.55 -2.17
N GLY A 105 -15.46 9.06 -1.04
CA GLY A 105 -14.06 8.98 -0.65
C GLY A 105 -13.60 7.60 -0.20
N LEU A 106 -14.52 6.69 0.11
CA LEU A 106 -14.20 5.37 0.67
C LEU A 106 -14.21 4.24 -0.38
N THR A 107 -14.81 4.46 -1.54
CA THR A 107 -15.11 3.38 -2.50
C THR A 107 -13.89 2.77 -3.17
N ASN A 108 -12.80 3.54 -3.25
CA ASN A 108 -11.58 3.13 -3.94
C ASN A 108 -10.36 3.84 -3.32
N GLY A 109 -9.55 3.08 -2.56
CA GLY A 109 -8.36 3.58 -1.88
C GLY A 109 -7.28 4.13 -2.83
N GLU A 110 -7.21 3.64 -4.07
CA GLU A 110 -6.26 4.16 -5.06
C GLU A 110 -6.58 5.59 -5.52
N LEU A 111 -7.84 6.04 -5.40
CA LEU A 111 -8.23 7.40 -5.78
C LEU A 111 -7.66 8.47 -4.85
N GLN A 112 -7.31 8.13 -3.61
CA GLN A 112 -6.69 9.08 -2.67
C GLN A 112 -5.30 9.55 -3.14
N LYS A 113 -4.62 8.74 -3.96
CA LYS A 113 -3.32 9.07 -4.54
C LYS A 113 -3.40 10.02 -5.73
N THR A 114 -4.59 10.15 -6.34
CA THR A 114 -4.75 10.84 -7.62
C THR A 114 -5.00 12.35 -7.45
N ALA A 115 -4.58 13.12 -8.45
CA ALA A 115 -4.84 14.55 -8.54
C ALA A 115 -5.85 14.89 -9.65
N GLY A 116 -6.71 13.94 -10.04
CA GLY A 116 -7.71 14.07 -11.10
C GLY A 116 -7.36 13.29 -12.37
N ALA A 117 -8.01 13.64 -13.47
CA ALA A 117 -7.92 12.90 -14.74
C ALA A 117 -6.57 13.05 -15.46
N LYS A 118 -5.74 14.02 -15.09
CA LYS A 118 -4.40 14.16 -15.65
C LYS A 118 -3.43 13.22 -14.94
N PRO A 119 -2.59 12.46 -15.68
CA PRO A 119 -1.59 11.60 -15.05
C PRO A 119 -0.57 12.46 -14.29
N VAL A 120 -0.21 12.00 -13.09
CA VAL A 120 0.83 12.57 -12.25
C VAL A 120 1.86 11.51 -11.97
N THR A 121 3.14 11.83 -12.18
CA THR A 121 4.27 10.96 -11.88
C THR A 121 4.96 11.45 -10.62
N TYR A 122 5.32 10.54 -9.74
CA TYR A 122 6.09 10.82 -8.53
C TYR A 122 6.93 9.61 -8.12
N LEU A 123 7.86 9.84 -7.20
CA LEU A 123 8.64 8.77 -6.61
C LEU A 123 7.91 8.28 -5.35
N ALA A 124 7.30 7.10 -5.45
CA ALA A 124 6.53 6.50 -4.36
C ALA A 124 7.46 6.01 -3.24
N ARG A 125 8.53 5.28 -3.61
CA ARG A 125 9.52 4.79 -2.66
C ARG A 125 10.93 5.06 -3.16
N ALA A 126 11.81 5.38 -2.21
CA ALA A 126 13.26 5.49 -2.40
C ALA A 126 13.94 5.21 -1.05
N PHE A 127 14.39 3.99 -0.82
CA PHE A 127 14.94 3.61 0.47
C PHE A 127 16.10 2.62 0.35
N VAL A 128 16.90 2.57 1.39
CA VAL A 128 17.96 1.60 1.59
C VAL A 128 17.53 0.63 2.69
N ARG A 129 17.75 -0.65 2.45
CA ARG A 129 17.59 -1.72 3.46
C ARG A 129 18.93 -2.37 3.73
N HIS A 130 19.23 -2.55 5.00
CA HIS A 130 20.44 -3.26 5.44
C HIS A 130 20.07 -4.33 6.45
N THR A 131 20.60 -5.54 6.25
CA THR A 131 20.33 -6.71 7.09
C THR A 131 21.60 -7.14 7.79
N TRP A 132 21.59 -7.25 9.12
CA TRP A 132 22.66 -7.86 9.93
C TRP A 132 22.21 -9.22 10.43
N SER A 133 22.99 -10.24 10.16
CA SER A 133 22.83 -11.56 10.78
C SER A 133 23.92 -11.81 11.80
N SER A 134 23.63 -12.58 12.83
CA SER A 134 24.66 -13.14 13.69
C SER A 134 25.23 -14.37 13.00
N GLU A 135 26.53 -14.40 12.73
CA GLU A 135 27.22 -15.58 12.15
C GLU A 135 27.26 -16.79 13.12
N GLN A 136 26.67 -16.65 14.30
CA GLN A 136 26.87 -17.60 15.42
C GLN A 136 25.75 -18.62 15.62
N ASP A 137 24.72 -18.65 14.73
CA ASP A 137 23.70 -19.70 14.77
C ASP A 137 23.90 -20.71 13.62
N PRO A 138 24.66 -21.82 13.83
CA PRO A 138 24.91 -22.84 12.80
C PRO A 138 23.69 -23.70 12.45
N GLY A 139 22.53 -23.38 12.96
CA GLY A 139 21.26 -24.10 12.77
C GLY A 139 20.15 -23.26 12.21
N ASP A 140 20.42 -22.03 11.77
CA ASP A 140 19.40 -21.17 11.17
C ASP A 140 18.92 -21.76 9.85
N ASP A 141 17.67 -22.20 9.81
CA ASP A 141 16.96 -22.49 8.56
C ASP A 141 16.86 -21.19 7.76
N VAL A 142 17.63 -21.15 6.69
CA VAL A 142 17.71 -19.98 5.81
C VAL A 142 16.73 -20.17 4.67
N ASP A 143 15.53 -19.62 4.80
CA ASP A 143 14.53 -19.68 3.77
C ASP A 143 14.91 -18.79 2.57
N LEU A 144 14.78 -19.36 1.37
CA LEU A 144 14.91 -18.59 0.13
C LEU A 144 13.65 -17.74 -0.07
N GLN A 145 13.78 -16.44 0.10
CA GLN A 145 12.76 -15.49 -0.29
C GLN A 145 12.87 -15.20 -1.79
N PRO A 146 11.80 -15.42 -2.57
CA PRO A 146 11.81 -15.08 -3.98
C PRO A 146 11.82 -13.56 -4.20
N ALA A 147 12.27 -13.14 -5.38
CA ALA A 147 12.17 -11.75 -5.80
C ALA A 147 10.71 -11.30 -5.93
N GLY A 148 10.45 -10.04 -5.60
CA GLY A 148 9.14 -9.41 -5.67
C GLY A 148 9.21 -7.90 -5.55
N PHE A 149 8.06 -7.24 -5.42
CA PHE A 149 8.03 -5.80 -5.17
C PHE A 149 8.77 -5.47 -3.87
N ASN A 150 9.82 -4.62 -3.97
CA ASN A 150 10.66 -4.21 -2.86
C ASN A 150 11.32 -5.38 -2.10
N GLN A 151 11.59 -6.46 -2.83
CA GLN A 151 12.20 -7.66 -2.30
C GLN A 151 13.13 -8.26 -3.36
N LEU A 152 14.43 -8.28 -3.11
CA LEU A 152 15.38 -9.05 -3.91
C LEU A 152 15.35 -10.52 -3.49
N SER A 153 15.61 -11.42 -4.45
CA SER A 153 15.80 -12.82 -4.11
C SER A 153 17.03 -12.98 -3.22
N ALA A 154 16.82 -13.51 -2.02
CA ALA A 154 17.89 -13.74 -1.05
C ALA A 154 17.52 -14.83 -0.05
N ARG A 155 18.53 -15.34 0.63
CA ARG A 155 18.37 -16.17 1.82
C ARG A 155 18.52 -15.27 3.03
N TYR A 156 17.48 -15.16 3.83
CA TYR A 156 17.48 -14.37 5.06
C TYR A 156 17.55 -15.31 6.26
N PRO A 157 18.43 -15.04 7.23
CA PRO A 157 18.48 -15.82 8.46
C PRO A 157 17.24 -15.54 9.31
N THR A 158 16.76 -16.53 10.04
CA THR A 158 15.63 -16.42 10.97
C THR A 158 15.94 -15.54 12.18
N HIS A 159 17.24 -15.27 12.43
CA HIS A 159 17.72 -14.37 13.49
C HIS A 159 18.52 -13.21 12.89
N CYS A 160 17.86 -12.09 12.63
CA CYS A 160 18.52 -10.94 12.04
C CYS A 160 17.94 -9.61 12.54
N TRP A 161 18.70 -8.53 12.28
CA TRP A 161 18.23 -7.17 12.35
C TRP A 161 18.07 -6.62 10.94
N VAL A 162 17.00 -5.90 10.69
CA VAL A 162 16.77 -5.19 9.42
C VAL A 162 16.56 -3.72 9.71
N LEU A 163 17.31 -2.88 9.02
CA LEU A 163 17.16 -1.43 9.04
C LEU A 163 16.69 -0.97 7.66
N SER A 164 15.60 -0.22 7.61
CA SER A 164 15.17 0.48 6.39
C SER A 164 15.15 1.98 6.63
N VAL A 165 15.73 2.76 5.71
CA VAL A 165 15.82 4.23 5.82
C VAL A 165 15.52 4.85 4.47
N GLY A 166 14.62 5.83 4.44
CA GLY A 166 14.29 6.57 3.25
C GLY A 166 12.82 6.93 3.13
N GLN A 167 12.33 7.01 1.91
CA GLN A 167 10.93 7.21 1.59
C GLN A 167 10.27 5.85 1.33
N LEU A 168 9.25 5.52 2.13
CA LEU A 168 8.52 4.26 2.08
C LEU A 168 7.09 4.46 2.64
N SER A 169 6.22 3.48 2.49
CA SER A 169 4.97 3.45 3.24
C SER A 169 5.20 2.82 4.61
N VAL A 170 4.55 3.35 5.64
CA VAL A 170 4.55 2.70 6.97
C VAL A 170 4.01 1.27 6.87
N SER A 171 3.00 1.07 6.03
CA SER A 171 2.42 -0.25 5.78
C SER A 171 3.33 -1.21 5.00
N ASP A 172 4.49 -0.78 4.49
CA ASP A 172 5.49 -1.70 3.93
C ASP A 172 6.20 -2.52 5.02
N VAL A 173 6.10 -2.10 6.28
CA VAL A 173 6.79 -2.72 7.42
C VAL A 173 5.81 -3.13 8.52
N PHE A 174 4.74 -2.36 8.72
CA PHE A 174 3.77 -2.54 9.81
C PHE A 174 2.42 -2.98 9.26
N ASP A 175 1.66 -3.73 10.07
CA ASP A 175 0.36 -4.29 9.70
C ASP A 175 0.43 -5.15 8.42
N LEU A 176 1.39 -6.06 8.35
CA LEU A 176 1.59 -6.99 7.23
C LEU A 176 0.50 -8.07 7.19
N ASN A 177 -0.74 -7.65 7.23
CA ASN A 177 -1.91 -8.50 7.29
C ASN A 177 -2.20 -9.09 5.90
N ARG A 178 -2.28 -10.41 5.82
CA ARG A 178 -2.49 -11.16 4.57
C ARG A 178 -3.85 -10.94 3.92
N PHE A 179 -4.83 -10.36 4.61
CA PHE A 179 -6.21 -10.20 4.12
C PHE A 179 -6.52 -8.78 3.66
N ALA A 180 -5.92 -7.78 4.28
CA ALA A 180 -6.21 -6.37 4.05
C ALA A 180 -4.93 -5.55 4.15
N HIS A 181 -4.25 -5.35 3.02
CA HIS A 181 -2.97 -4.64 2.96
C HIS A 181 -2.77 -3.86 1.66
N ASP A 182 -3.36 -4.30 0.55
CA ASP A 182 -3.20 -3.67 -0.76
C ASP A 182 -4.56 -3.51 -1.45
N ALA A 183 -4.95 -2.26 -1.71
CA ALA A 183 -6.19 -1.92 -2.40
C ALA A 183 -6.27 -2.48 -3.83
N ARG A 184 -5.14 -2.84 -4.45
CA ARG A 184 -5.06 -3.34 -5.83
C ARG A 184 -5.35 -4.83 -5.94
N THR A 185 -5.06 -5.59 -4.91
CA THR A 185 -5.12 -7.06 -4.93
C THR A 185 -6.05 -7.63 -3.86
N GLN A 186 -6.47 -6.83 -2.88
CA GLN A 186 -7.28 -7.25 -1.75
C GLN A 186 -8.53 -6.36 -1.60
N PHE A 187 -8.73 -5.67 -0.47
CA PHE A 187 -9.87 -4.80 -0.27
C PHE A 187 -9.64 -3.42 -0.89
N LEU A 188 -10.47 -3.08 -1.86
CA LEU A 188 -10.41 -1.79 -2.55
C LEU A 188 -10.90 -0.61 -1.69
N ASN A 189 -11.83 -0.87 -0.77
CA ASN A 189 -12.42 0.16 0.07
C ASN A 189 -11.39 0.73 1.04
N TRP A 190 -11.28 2.07 1.10
CA TRP A 190 -10.34 2.78 1.96
C TRP A 190 -10.39 2.37 3.43
N SER A 191 -11.59 2.07 3.96
CA SER A 191 -11.76 1.66 5.36
C SER A 191 -11.25 0.25 5.66
N PHE A 192 -10.97 -0.57 4.63
CA PHE A 192 -10.61 -1.98 4.78
C PHE A 192 -9.29 -2.35 4.10
N LEU A 193 -8.58 -1.37 3.52
CA LEU A 193 -7.31 -1.66 2.83
C LEU A 193 -6.13 -1.90 3.78
N THR A 194 -6.28 -1.54 5.06
CA THR A 194 -5.39 -1.81 6.18
C THR A 194 -6.23 -2.12 7.40
N HIS A 195 -5.65 -2.31 8.57
CA HIS A 195 -6.38 -2.44 9.82
C HIS A 195 -7.31 -1.22 10.03
N GLY A 196 -8.60 -1.45 10.24
CA GLY A 196 -9.65 -0.42 10.15
C GLY A 196 -9.59 0.73 11.16
N ALA A 197 -8.82 0.60 12.23
CA ALA A 197 -8.57 1.67 13.21
C ALA A 197 -7.12 2.19 13.15
N TYR A 198 -6.38 1.80 12.12
CA TYR A 198 -4.97 2.12 11.99
C TYR A 198 -4.79 3.36 11.12
N ASP A 199 -4.41 4.46 11.75
CA ASP A 199 -3.98 5.68 11.08
C ASP A 199 -2.47 5.85 11.31
N PHE A 200 -1.71 6.09 10.25
CA PHE A 200 -0.27 6.12 10.27
C PHE A 200 0.31 7.38 9.63
N ALA A 201 1.54 7.71 9.97
CA ALA A 201 2.23 8.88 9.45
C ALA A 201 2.52 8.73 7.96
N ALA A 202 1.75 9.45 7.13
CA ALA A 202 1.90 9.44 5.68
C ALA A 202 1.39 10.73 5.05
N ASP A 203 1.93 11.07 3.86
CA ASP A 203 1.33 12.08 3.00
C ASP A 203 0.00 11.57 2.41
N ALA A 204 -0.69 12.42 1.65
CA ALA A 204 -1.97 12.09 1.02
C ALA A 204 -1.91 10.88 0.06
N ARG A 205 -0.72 10.43 -0.33
CA ARG A 205 -0.50 9.25 -1.19
C ARG A 205 -0.16 7.98 -0.42
N GLY A 206 0.01 8.06 0.91
CA GLY A 206 0.34 6.94 1.76
C GLY A 206 1.84 6.71 1.96
N TYR A 207 2.69 7.70 1.66
CA TYR A 207 4.14 7.59 1.80
C TYR A 207 4.70 8.59 2.83
N SER A 208 5.80 8.21 3.46
CA SER A 208 6.53 9.06 4.37
C SER A 208 8.04 8.86 4.25
N GLN A 209 8.80 9.74 4.86
CA GLN A 209 10.24 9.59 5.05
C GLN A 209 10.49 9.20 6.50
N GLY A 210 11.27 8.16 6.70
CA GLY A 210 11.51 7.65 8.04
C GLY A 210 12.58 6.58 8.12
N ILE A 211 12.59 5.98 9.29
CA ILE A 211 13.48 4.87 9.65
C ILE A 211 12.63 3.77 10.30
N SER A 212 12.88 2.53 9.94
CA SER A 212 12.35 1.36 10.64
C SER A 212 13.45 0.38 11.00
N VAL A 213 13.28 -0.28 12.14
CA VAL A 213 14.14 -1.34 12.65
C VAL A 213 13.28 -2.54 12.96
N GLU A 214 13.66 -3.68 12.44
CA GLU A 214 13.01 -4.96 12.68
C GLU A 214 14.00 -5.93 13.34
N ARG A 215 13.53 -6.72 14.29
CA ARG A 215 14.29 -7.79 14.93
C ARG A 215 13.55 -9.11 14.76
N TYR A 216 14.13 -10.01 13.99
CA TYR A 216 13.64 -11.36 13.80
C TYR A 216 14.29 -12.31 14.82
N LEU A 217 13.50 -13.13 15.49
CA LEU A 217 13.87 -14.09 16.54
C LEU A 217 13.09 -15.39 16.36
N GLY A 218 13.35 -16.11 15.27
CA GLY A 218 12.57 -17.28 14.90
C GLY A 218 11.11 -16.88 14.63
N ASP A 219 10.16 -17.42 15.41
CA ASP A 219 8.72 -17.16 15.24
C ASP A 219 8.28 -15.77 15.75
N TRP A 220 9.18 -14.98 16.33
CA TRP A 220 8.88 -13.66 16.84
C TRP A 220 9.52 -12.57 15.99
N VAL A 221 8.76 -11.50 15.71
CA VAL A 221 9.26 -10.31 15.07
C VAL A 221 8.85 -9.08 15.89
N TRP A 222 9.84 -8.25 16.18
CA TRP A 222 9.66 -6.95 16.81
C TRP A 222 9.99 -5.86 15.81
N ARG A 223 9.10 -4.85 15.66
CA ARG A 223 9.28 -3.74 14.76
C ARG A 223 9.12 -2.43 15.49
N TRP A 224 9.97 -1.49 15.18
CA TRP A 224 9.84 -0.10 15.57
C TRP A 224 10.15 0.79 14.36
N GLY A 225 9.46 1.93 14.26
CA GLY A 225 9.73 2.92 13.21
C GLY A 225 9.33 4.32 13.62
N ARG A 226 10.04 5.30 13.07
CA ARG A 226 9.74 6.72 13.19
C ARG A 226 9.64 7.35 11.82
N PHE A 227 8.54 8.07 11.58
CA PHE A 227 8.18 8.62 10.29
C PHE A 227 7.76 10.08 10.41
N LYS A 228 8.05 10.87 9.38
CA LYS A 228 7.54 12.23 9.25
C LYS A 228 6.01 12.22 9.10
N VAL A 229 5.37 13.19 9.71
CA VAL A 229 3.94 13.46 9.52
C VAL A 229 3.73 14.53 8.45
N PRO A 230 2.58 14.59 7.77
CA PRO A 230 2.27 15.71 6.89
C PRO A 230 2.06 17.00 7.69
N ARG A 231 2.33 18.16 7.07
CA ARG A 231 2.10 19.48 7.67
C ARG A 231 0.63 19.78 7.92
N GLU A 232 -0.22 19.21 7.09
CA GLU A 232 -1.67 19.32 7.12
C GLU A 232 -2.27 17.93 6.96
N SER A 233 -3.39 17.68 7.60
CA SER A 233 -4.11 16.41 7.43
C SER A 233 -4.40 16.15 5.95
N ASN A 234 -4.04 14.98 5.46
CA ASN A 234 -4.13 14.59 4.05
C ASN A 234 -3.36 15.51 3.08
N GLY A 235 -2.34 16.23 3.57
CA GLY A 235 -1.46 17.05 2.76
C GLY A 235 -0.33 16.24 2.10
N LEU A 236 0.25 16.78 1.01
CA LEU A 236 1.39 16.16 0.32
C LEU A 236 2.74 16.54 0.94
N ALA A 237 2.82 17.70 1.59
CA ALA A 237 4.07 18.22 2.15
C ALA A 237 4.32 17.62 3.54
N LEU A 238 5.41 16.88 3.68
CA LEU A 238 5.85 16.36 4.97
C LEU A 238 6.47 17.46 5.83
N ASP A 239 6.32 17.34 7.16
CA ASP A 239 6.98 18.21 8.11
C ASP A 239 8.47 17.81 8.25
N ASN A 240 9.35 18.83 8.21
CA ASN A 240 10.78 18.61 8.34
C ASN A 240 11.26 18.59 9.80
N GLN A 241 10.38 18.91 10.75
CA GLN A 241 10.70 18.88 12.20
C GLN A 241 10.51 17.46 12.78
N TRP A 242 11.06 16.47 12.13
CA TRP A 242 10.84 15.04 12.41
C TRP A 242 11.30 14.58 13.83
N MET A 243 12.03 15.42 14.56
CA MET A 243 12.36 15.17 15.96
C MET A 243 11.29 15.68 16.93
N SER A 244 10.42 16.58 16.48
CA SER A 244 9.35 17.19 17.27
C SER A 244 7.95 16.77 16.78
N HIS A 245 7.82 16.57 15.47
CA HIS A 245 6.58 16.19 14.79
C HIS A 245 6.81 14.90 14.03
N PHE A 246 6.40 13.77 14.61
CA PHE A 246 6.63 12.43 14.06
C PHE A 246 5.51 11.48 14.44
N GLY A 247 5.41 10.37 13.70
CA GLY A 247 4.64 9.21 14.09
C GLY A 247 5.57 8.07 14.43
N ASP A 248 5.47 7.52 15.63
CA ASP A 248 6.16 6.30 16.02
C ASP A 248 5.21 5.11 15.88
N GLN A 249 5.75 3.99 15.39
CA GLN A 249 5.05 2.71 15.28
C GLN A 249 5.83 1.64 16.03
N ILE A 250 5.12 0.80 16.76
CA ILE A 250 5.68 -0.38 17.43
C ILE A 250 4.76 -1.55 17.12
N GLU A 251 5.33 -2.67 16.69
CA GLU A 251 4.59 -3.90 16.42
C GLU A 251 5.35 -5.09 16.97
N MET A 252 4.61 -6.07 17.47
CA MET A 252 5.11 -7.39 17.83
C MET A 252 4.24 -8.42 17.11
N GLN A 253 4.87 -9.31 16.37
CA GLN A 253 4.22 -10.38 15.63
C GLN A 253 4.75 -11.73 16.16
N HIS A 254 3.85 -12.71 16.24
CA HIS A 254 4.19 -14.11 16.48
C HIS A 254 3.54 -14.98 15.41
N ASP A 255 4.34 -15.74 14.71
CA ASP A 255 3.90 -16.70 13.70
C ASP A 255 3.68 -18.06 14.34
N HIS A 256 2.58 -18.76 13.97
CA HIS A 256 2.18 -20.07 14.49
C HIS A 256 2.28 -21.14 13.42
#